data_0088707b51e8d698fa55514aae641385
#
_entry.id   0088707b51e8d698fa55514aae641385
#
_cell.length_a   1.000
_cell.length_b   1.000
_cell.length_c   1.000
_cell.angle_alpha   90.00
_cell.angle_beta   90.00
_cell.angle_gamma   90.00
#
_symmetry.space_group_name_H-M   'P 1'
#
loop_
_entity.id
_entity.type
_entity.pdbx_description
1 polymer ?
#
loop_
_entity_poly.entity_id
_entity_poly.type
_entity_poly.pdbx_seq_one_letter_code
_entity_poly.pdbx_strand_id
1 'polypeptide(L)'
;MTGAAIHDNAAWAAARPTISVLIPFLRDDPQALMELLDREAEALNGAVELILLDDGTADAALTERLRAAADALRLPVRLISLPCNEGRARGRNRLTTAARGHAYLFLDSDMRPDTPHFLQTWRTLVAETDPAAAFGGFSLDQAPTDARFAVHRALSAASECVPAATRALTPEKYVYTSNLLVRRDVFAAESFDPGFTGWGWEDVEWAMRVSRRFDVVHIDNPATHMGLDTVEDLARKFDQGAANFARVVALHPAIVQTYPSYRAARALKHLPLLPAVRRAMKQAAVTSVLPVKARAFALRLYRAAVYADAI
;
A
#
# COMPACT_ATOMS: atom_id res chain seq x y z
N MET A 1 -14.13 -7.41 -19.29
CA MET A 1 -13.17 -8.14 -18.41
C MET A 1 -12.88 -9.50 -19.04
N THR A 2 -12.12 -9.51 -20.11
CA THR A 2 -11.76 -10.73 -20.85
C THR A 2 -10.73 -11.52 -20.04
N GLY A 3 -11.08 -12.74 -19.63
CA GLY A 3 -10.17 -13.71 -18.99
C GLY A 3 -10.10 -13.74 -17.46
N ALA A 4 -10.76 -12.84 -16.74
CA ALA A 4 -10.82 -12.91 -15.27
C ALA A 4 -11.90 -13.89 -14.80
N ALA A 5 -11.59 -14.76 -13.83
CA ALA A 5 -12.58 -15.55 -13.12
C ALA A 5 -13.14 -14.75 -11.94
N ILE A 6 -14.46 -14.79 -11.73
CA ILE A 6 -15.14 -14.08 -10.65
C ILE A 6 -15.89 -15.08 -9.80
N HIS A 7 -15.78 -14.94 -8.47
CA HIS A 7 -16.54 -15.68 -7.49
C HIS A 7 -17.18 -14.70 -6.50
N ASP A 8 -18.49 -14.78 -6.32
CA ASP A 8 -19.28 -13.99 -5.38
C ASP A 8 -19.87 -14.91 -4.31
N ASN A 9 -19.79 -14.51 -3.04
CA ASN A 9 -20.48 -15.23 -1.98
C ASN A 9 -21.99 -14.91 -1.96
N ALA A 10 -22.76 -15.65 -1.17
CA ALA A 10 -24.22 -15.50 -1.10
C ALA A 10 -24.68 -14.09 -0.68
N ALA A 11 -23.90 -13.38 0.13
CA ALA A 11 -24.24 -12.03 0.61
C ALA A 11 -24.06 -10.95 -0.47
N TRP A 12 -23.28 -11.21 -1.53
CA TRP A 12 -22.89 -10.22 -2.53
C TRP A 12 -24.08 -9.56 -3.23
N ALA A 13 -25.03 -10.36 -3.72
CA ALA A 13 -26.09 -9.85 -4.60
C ALA A 13 -27.04 -8.85 -3.90
N ALA A 14 -27.33 -9.08 -2.62
CA ALA A 14 -28.26 -8.26 -1.84
C ALA A 14 -27.63 -6.99 -1.25
N ALA A 15 -26.31 -6.90 -1.19
CA ALA A 15 -25.60 -5.83 -0.50
C ALA A 15 -25.77 -4.47 -1.19
N ARG A 16 -25.81 -3.42 -0.36
CA ARG A 16 -25.83 -2.01 -0.79
C ARG A 16 -24.77 -1.26 0.01
N PRO A 17 -23.49 -1.49 -0.31
CA PRO A 17 -22.38 -0.94 0.48
C PRO A 17 -22.23 0.56 0.32
N THR A 18 -21.79 1.22 1.38
CA THR A 18 -21.26 2.58 1.37
C THR A 18 -19.75 2.58 1.16
N ILE A 19 -19.04 1.54 1.63
CA ILE A 19 -17.61 1.37 1.48
C ILE A 19 -17.31 0.04 0.77
N SER A 20 -16.45 0.08 -0.25
CA SER A 20 -15.83 -1.10 -0.84
C SER A 20 -14.39 -1.21 -0.37
N VAL A 21 -14.05 -2.26 0.37
CA VAL A 21 -12.66 -2.58 0.75
C VAL A 21 -12.01 -3.32 -0.42
N LEU A 22 -10.92 -2.77 -0.93
CA LEU A 22 -10.23 -3.21 -2.15
C LEU A 22 -8.89 -3.83 -1.78
N ILE A 23 -8.77 -5.15 -1.91
CA ILE A 23 -7.63 -5.93 -1.45
C ILE A 23 -6.93 -6.59 -2.65
N PRO A 24 -5.87 -5.98 -3.23
CA PRO A 24 -5.04 -6.65 -4.21
C PRO A 24 -4.06 -7.60 -3.53
N PHE A 25 -3.81 -8.76 -4.14
CA PHE A 25 -2.76 -9.67 -3.69
C PHE A 25 -2.08 -10.38 -4.86
N LEU A 26 -0.83 -10.80 -4.62
CA LEU A 26 -0.06 -11.63 -5.54
C LEU A 26 0.83 -12.57 -4.71
N ARG A 27 0.55 -13.88 -4.79
CA ARG A 27 1.25 -14.94 -4.05
C ARG A 27 1.11 -14.86 -2.52
N ASP A 28 0.30 -13.94 -2.01
CA ASP A 28 -0.08 -13.83 -0.61
C ASP A 28 -1.38 -14.58 -0.34
N ASP A 29 -1.63 -14.91 0.92
CA ASP A 29 -2.90 -15.48 1.37
C ASP A 29 -3.65 -14.46 2.24
N PRO A 30 -4.68 -13.77 1.69
CA PRO A 30 -5.45 -12.77 2.42
C PRO A 30 -6.51 -13.34 3.37
N GLN A 31 -6.63 -14.68 3.53
CA GLN A 31 -7.70 -15.30 4.30
C GLN A 31 -7.79 -14.75 5.72
N ALA A 32 -6.66 -14.65 6.43
CA ALA A 32 -6.65 -14.15 7.80
C ALA A 32 -7.16 -12.70 7.92
N LEU A 33 -6.85 -11.85 6.92
CA LEU A 33 -7.38 -10.48 6.85
C LEU A 33 -8.89 -10.50 6.60
N MET A 34 -9.39 -11.31 5.65
CA MET A 34 -10.82 -11.44 5.37
C MET A 34 -11.60 -11.84 6.62
N GLU A 35 -11.15 -12.87 7.35
CA GLU A 35 -11.76 -13.35 8.58
C GLU A 35 -11.74 -12.29 9.70
N LEU A 36 -10.65 -11.51 9.78
CA LEU A 36 -10.54 -10.43 10.76
C LEU A 36 -11.55 -9.30 10.49
N LEU A 37 -11.68 -8.89 9.22
CA LEU A 37 -12.64 -7.87 8.81
C LEU A 37 -14.10 -8.34 8.98
N ASP A 38 -14.38 -9.62 8.76
CA ASP A 38 -15.72 -10.21 8.93
C ASP A 38 -16.23 -10.18 10.37
N ARG A 39 -15.36 -10.05 11.35
CA ARG A 39 -15.77 -9.90 12.78
C ARG A 39 -16.65 -8.68 13.01
N GLU A 40 -16.51 -7.65 12.17
CA GLU A 40 -17.33 -6.44 12.23
C GLU A 40 -18.64 -6.53 11.40
N ALA A 41 -18.91 -7.63 10.69
CA ALA A 41 -20.00 -7.75 9.72
C ALA A 41 -21.37 -7.40 10.31
N GLU A 42 -21.68 -7.85 11.53
CA GLU A 42 -22.94 -7.59 12.21
C GLU A 42 -23.14 -6.09 12.49
N ALA A 43 -22.14 -5.42 13.05
CA ALA A 43 -22.16 -4.00 13.36
C ALA A 43 -22.24 -3.12 12.09
N LEU A 44 -21.69 -3.61 10.97
CA LEU A 44 -21.68 -2.90 9.69
C LEU A 44 -23.02 -3.03 8.93
N ASN A 45 -23.82 -4.05 9.22
CA ASN A 45 -25.16 -4.26 8.64
C ASN A 45 -25.20 -4.09 7.11
N GLY A 46 -24.27 -4.73 6.37
CA GLY A 46 -24.22 -4.69 4.92
C GLY A 46 -23.67 -3.39 4.31
N ALA A 47 -23.19 -2.44 5.13
CA ALA A 47 -22.63 -1.17 4.65
C ALA A 47 -21.23 -1.31 4.02
N VAL A 48 -20.57 -2.47 4.16
CA VAL A 48 -19.22 -2.73 3.66
C VAL A 48 -19.23 -4.00 2.83
N GLU A 49 -18.50 -3.97 1.70
CA GLU A 49 -18.18 -5.15 0.88
C GLU A 49 -16.68 -5.33 0.77
N LEU A 50 -16.22 -6.56 0.57
CA LEU A 50 -14.83 -6.90 0.29
C LEU A 50 -14.69 -7.29 -1.18
N ILE A 51 -13.70 -6.72 -1.87
CA ILE A 51 -13.34 -7.08 -3.23
C ILE A 51 -11.86 -7.43 -3.24
N LEU A 52 -11.57 -8.69 -3.50
CA LEU A 52 -10.21 -9.21 -3.58
C LEU A 52 -9.80 -9.38 -5.04
N LEU A 53 -8.57 -9.04 -5.36
CA LEU A 53 -7.98 -9.25 -6.68
C LEU A 53 -6.71 -10.08 -6.56
N ASP A 54 -6.77 -11.33 -7.02
CA ASP A 54 -5.59 -12.13 -7.31
C ASP A 54 -4.98 -11.65 -8.63
N ASP A 55 -3.87 -10.94 -8.54
CA ASP A 55 -3.17 -10.36 -9.70
C ASP A 55 -2.27 -11.40 -10.40
N GLY A 56 -2.81 -12.60 -10.67
CA GLY A 56 -2.16 -13.62 -11.47
C GLY A 56 -1.22 -14.54 -10.68
N THR A 57 -1.57 -14.92 -9.46
CA THR A 57 -0.81 -15.89 -8.65
C THR A 57 -0.73 -17.27 -9.33
N ALA A 58 -1.77 -17.65 -10.06
CA ALA A 58 -1.88 -18.94 -10.78
C ALA A 58 -1.72 -20.17 -9.85
N ASP A 59 -2.23 -20.08 -8.61
CA ASP A 59 -2.29 -21.18 -7.64
C ASP A 59 -3.76 -21.61 -7.43
N ALA A 60 -4.12 -22.75 -8.04
CA ALA A 60 -5.48 -23.29 -7.95
C ALA A 60 -5.87 -23.68 -6.52
N ALA A 61 -4.92 -24.16 -5.71
CA ALA A 61 -5.19 -24.55 -4.33
C ALA A 61 -5.47 -23.32 -3.44
N LEU A 62 -4.72 -22.25 -3.61
CA LEU A 62 -4.98 -20.97 -2.96
C LEU A 62 -6.36 -20.42 -3.39
N THR A 63 -6.65 -20.40 -4.69
CA THR A 63 -7.93 -19.92 -5.22
C THR A 63 -9.12 -20.65 -4.61
N GLU A 64 -9.05 -21.98 -4.52
CA GLU A 64 -10.13 -22.80 -3.95
C GLU A 64 -10.31 -22.56 -2.45
N ARG A 65 -9.22 -22.45 -1.68
CA ARG A 65 -9.28 -22.08 -0.26
C ARG A 65 -9.93 -20.70 -0.05
N LEU A 66 -9.56 -19.71 -0.88
CA LEU A 66 -10.12 -18.36 -0.78
C LEU A 66 -11.59 -18.30 -1.17
N ARG A 67 -12.04 -19.12 -2.14
CA ARG A 67 -13.47 -19.27 -2.45
C ARG A 67 -14.24 -19.83 -1.26
N ALA A 68 -13.77 -20.95 -0.70
CA ALA A 68 -14.39 -21.56 0.47
C ALA A 68 -14.40 -20.60 1.68
N ALA A 69 -13.31 -19.85 1.90
CA ALA A 69 -13.27 -18.84 2.94
C ALA A 69 -14.28 -17.71 2.67
N ALA A 70 -14.39 -17.20 1.44
CA ALA A 70 -15.34 -16.17 1.07
C ALA A 70 -16.79 -16.61 1.30
N ASP A 71 -17.14 -17.86 0.96
CA ASP A 71 -18.48 -18.42 1.16
C ASP A 71 -18.86 -18.57 2.63
N ALA A 72 -17.89 -18.66 3.54
CA ALA A 72 -18.11 -18.74 4.98
C ALA A 72 -18.30 -17.36 5.64
N LEU A 73 -17.98 -16.25 4.96
CA LEU A 73 -18.09 -14.91 5.51
C LEU A 73 -19.51 -14.33 5.44
N ARG A 74 -19.82 -13.48 6.40
CA ARG A 74 -21.08 -12.71 6.46
C ARG A 74 -21.00 -11.42 5.65
N LEU A 75 -19.83 -10.82 5.53
CA LEU A 75 -19.60 -9.69 4.65
C LEU A 75 -19.83 -10.10 3.18
N PRO A 76 -20.39 -9.23 2.36
CA PRO A 76 -20.42 -9.41 0.91
C PRO A 76 -19.01 -9.48 0.35
N VAL A 77 -18.67 -10.57 -0.36
CA VAL A 77 -17.32 -10.79 -0.90
C VAL A 77 -17.38 -11.08 -2.40
N ARG A 78 -16.49 -10.44 -3.16
CA ARG A 78 -16.14 -10.77 -4.54
C ARG A 78 -14.65 -11.08 -4.64
N LEU A 79 -14.32 -12.26 -5.15
CA LEU A 79 -12.97 -12.65 -5.51
C LEU A 79 -12.81 -12.59 -7.04
N ILE A 80 -11.83 -11.84 -7.51
CA ILE A 80 -11.46 -11.72 -8.93
C ILE A 80 -10.08 -12.35 -9.10
N SER A 81 -9.95 -13.35 -9.98
CA SER A 81 -8.67 -14.00 -10.27
C SER A 81 -8.26 -13.69 -11.70
N LEU A 82 -7.09 -13.08 -11.89
CA LEU A 82 -6.52 -12.76 -13.19
C LEU A 82 -5.65 -13.90 -13.70
N PRO A 83 -5.58 -14.11 -15.02
CA PRO A 83 -4.71 -15.13 -15.60
C PRO A 83 -3.22 -14.74 -15.58
N CYS A 84 -2.92 -13.45 -15.44
CA CYS A 84 -1.55 -12.93 -15.40
C CYS A 84 -1.49 -11.62 -14.62
N ASN A 85 -0.28 -11.28 -14.14
CA ASN A 85 -0.02 -10.06 -13.37
C ASN A 85 -0.16 -8.82 -14.26
N GLU A 86 -1.00 -7.87 -13.83
CA GLU A 86 -1.18 -6.56 -14.47
C GLU A 86 -0.39 -5.45 -13.77
N GLY A 87 0.05 -5.69 -12.55
CA GLY A 87 0.81 -4.76 -11.72
C GLY A 87 -0.05 -3.86 -10.83
N ARG A 88 0.60 -3.24 -9.85
CA ARG A 88 -0.04 -2.56 -8.70
C ARG A 88 -1.05 -1.49 -9.11
N ALA A 89 -0.67 -0.56 -9.99
CA ALA A 89 -1.54 0.55 -10.40
C ALA A 89 -2.77 0.04 -11.19
N ARG A 90 -2.55 -0.86 -12.17
CA ARG A 90 -3.64 -1.42 -12.97
C ARG A 90 -4.55 -2.31 -12.15
N GLY A 91 -4.01 -3.17 -11.29
CA GLY A 91 -4.78 -4.03 -10.41
C GLY A 91 -5.70 -3.22 -9.49
N ARG A 92 -5.19 -2.13 -8.87
CA ARG A 92 -6.02 -1.24 -8.04
C ARG A 92 -7.08 -0.49 -8.86
N ASN A 93 -6.75 0.00 -10.05
CA ASN A 93 -7.75 0.59 -10.95
C ASN A 93 -8.83 -0.42 -11.34
N ARG A 94 -8.46 -1.69 -11.55
CA ARG A 94 -9.41 -2.78 -11.86
C ARG A 94 -10.36 -3.06 -10.71
N LEU A 95 -9.87 -3.09 -9.47
CA LEU A 95 -10.69 -3.27 -8.27
C LEU A 95 -11.82 -2.24 -8.21
N THR A 96 -11.55 -0.97 -8.52
CA THR A 96 -12.56 0.08 -8.48
C THR A 96 -13.68 -0.10 -9.51
N THR A 97 -13.44 -0.80 -10.63
CA THR A 97 -14.49 -1.09 -11.63
C THR A 97 -15.51 -2.12 -11.14
N ALA A 98 -15.14 -2.93 -10.14
CA ALA A 98 -16.04 -3.91 -9.53
C ALA A 98 -16.73 -3.37 -8.26
N ALA A 99 -16.26 -2.25 -7.73
CA ALA A 99 -16.70 -1.64 -6.48
C ALA A 99 -18.05 -0.92 -6.62
N ARG A 100 -18.92 -1.09 -5.63
CA ARG A 100 -20.26 -0.48 -5.60
C ARG A 100 -20.40 0.61 -4.55
N GLY A 101 -19.49 0.66 -3.55
CA GLY A 101 -19.48 1.64 -2.47
C GLY A 101 -19.36 3.09 -2.94
N HIS A 102 -19.80 4.03 -2.11
CA HIS A 102 -19.60 5.46 -2.28
C HIS A 102 -18.11 5.84 -2.10
N ALA A 103 -17.41 5.13 -1.22
CA ALA A 103 -15.98 5.26 -0.99
C ALA A 103 -15.25 3.93 -1.16
N TYR A 104 -13.99 4.00 -1.53
CA TYR A 104 -13.06 2.88 -1.71
C TYR A 104 -12.05 2.89 -0.58
N LEU A 105 -11.93 1.81 0.18
CA LEU A 105 -10.86 1.60 1.14
C LEU A 105 -9.83 0.65 0.52
N PHE A 106 -8.72 1.17 0.02
CA PHE A 106 -7.58 0.36 -0.38
C PHE A 106 -6.89 -0.19 0.88
N LEU A 107 -6.71 -1.51 0.92
CA LEU A 107 -6.07 -2.22 2.01
C LEU A 107 -5.21 -3.34 1.42
N ASP A 108 -3.90 -3.31 1.66
CA ASP A 108 -3.03 -4.38 1.15
C ASP A 108 -3.27 -5.69 1.93
N SER A 109 -3.05 -6.84 1.28
CA SER A 109 -3.35 -8.18 1.78
C SER A 109 -2.58 -8.58 3.04
N ASP A 110 -1.44 -7.94 3.28
CA ASP A 110 -0.54 -8.15 4.41
C ASP A 110 -0.73 -7.12 5.55
N MET A 111 -1.84 -6.38 5.50
CA MET A 111 -2.22 -5.47 6.58
C MET A 111 -3.09 -6.16 7.62
N ARG A 112 -2.88 -5.82 8.89
CA ARG A 112 -3.69 -6.30 10.00
C ARG A 112 -4.21 -5.13 10.83
N PRO A 113 -5.52 -4.85 10.83
CA PRO A 113 -6.13 -3.83 11.68
C PRO A 113 -5.70 -3.93 13.14
N ASP A 114 -5.42 -2.80 13.78
CA ASP A 114 -4.96 -2.77 15.17
C ASP A 114 -6.11 -2.70 16.16
N THR A 115 -7.30 -2.35 15.70
CA THR A 115 -8.49 -2.23 16.54
C THR A 115 -9.62 -3.14 16.06
N PRO A 116 -10.49 -3.61 16.95
CA PRO A 116 -11.64 -4.43 16.60
C PRO A 116 -12.77 -3.63 15.92
N HIS A 117 -12.66 -2.31 15.80
CA HIS A 117 -13.63 -1.39 15.20
C HIS A 117 -13.07 -0.66 13.98
N PHE A 118 -12.14 -1.29 13.28
CA PHE A 118 -11.40 -0.69 12.17
C PHE A 118 -12.33 -0.23 11.02
N LEU A 119 -13.21 -1.09 10.55
CA LEU A 119 -14.17 -0.77 9.49
C LEU A 119 -15.27 0.17 9.99
N GLN A 120 -15.73 0.02 11.23
CA GLN A 120 -16.69 0.94 11.84
C GLN A 120 -16.14 2.37 11.91
N THR A 121 -14.86 2.54 12.25
CA THR A 121 -14.18 3.84 12.25
C THR A 121 -14.22 4.48 10.85
N TRP A 122 -13.91 3.72 9.80
CA TRP A 122 -14.01 4.20 8.43
C TRP A 122 -15.44 4.54 8.03
N ARG A 123 -16.42 3.71 8.40
CA ARG A 123 -17.83 3.98 8.13
C ARG A 123 -18.32 5.25 8.81
N THR A 124 -17.95 5.45 10.08
CA THR A 124 -18.28 6.65 10.83
C THR A 124 -17.68 7.90 10.19
N LEU A 125 -16.41 7.85 9.80
CA LEU A 125 -15.75 8.95 9.10
C LEU A 125 -16.48 9.34 7.80
N VAL A 126 -16.85 8.36 6.99
CA VAL A 126 -17.61 8.61 5.74
C VAL A 126 -18.98 9.22 6.04
N ALA A 127 -19.67 8.72 7.06
CA ALA A 127 -21.02 9.22 7.41
C ALA A 127 -21.01 10.64 7.98
N GLU A 128 -19.96 11.03 8.73
CA GLU A 128 -19.90 12.31 9.43
C GLU A 128 -19.22 13.41 8.61
N THR A 129 -18.18 13.07 7.82
CA THR A 129 -17.34 14.09 7.18
C THR A 129 -17.20 13.92 5.67
N ASP A 130 -17.49 12.74 5.12
CA ASP A 130 -17.39 12.39 3.70
C ASP A 130 -16.10 12.90 3.02
N PRO A 131 -14.89 12.53 3.53
CA PRO A 131 -13.64 13.10 3.06
C PRO A 131 -13.35 12.71 1.61
N ALA A 132 -12.71 13.60 0.86
CA ALA A 132 -12.24 13.30 -0.51
C ALA A 132 -11.26 12.13 -0.52
N ALA A 133 -10.28 12.17 0.39
CA ALA A 133 -9.35 11.08 0.67
C ALA A 133 -8.94 11.11 2.15
N ALA A 134 -8.71 9.94 2.75
CA ALA A 134 -8.25 9.83 4.13
C ALA A 134 -7.28 8.66 4.29
N PHE A 135 -6.16 8.88 4.99
CA PHE A 135 -5.19 7.83 5.29
C PHE A 135 -5.22 7.46 6.78
N GLY A 136 -5.37 6.15 7.08
CA GLY A 136 -5.53 5.64 8.45
C GLY A 136 -4.24 5.48 9.23
N GLY A 137 -3.12 5.34 8.56
CA GLY A 137 -1.81 5.13 9.18
C GLY A 137 -1.33 3.70 9.18
N PHE A 138 -0.04 3.57 9.46
CA PHE A 138 0.66 2.31 9.68
C PHE A 138 1.01 2.12 11.14
N SER A 139 1.14 0.86 11.56
CA SER A 139 1.81 0.46 12.79
C SER A 139 2.73 -0.75 12.58
N LEU A 140 3.45 -1.11 13.65
CA LEU A 140 4.27 -2.31 13.75
C LEU A 140 3.90 -3.14 15.00
N ASP A 141 2.76 -2.85 15.62
CA ASP A 141 2.40 -3.36 16.95
C ASP A 141 2.25 -4.89 16.96
N GLN A 142 1.70 -5.46 15.88
CA GLN A 142 1.50 -6.88 15.71
C GLN A 142 2.55 -7.53 14.77
N ALA A 143 3.50 -6.73 14.23
CA ALA A 143 4.46 -7.19 13.24
C ALA A 143 5.52 -8.12 13.85
N PRO A 144 6.03 -9.11 13.06
CA PRO A 144 7.08 -10.01 13.52
C PRO A 144 8.31 -9.29 14.08
N THR A 145 8.85 -9.78 15.20
CA THR A 145 10.04 -9.20 15.87
C THR A 145 11.34 -9.91 15.50
N ASP A 146 11.32 -10.83 14.54
CA ASP A 146 12.50 -11.55 14.08
C ASP A 146 13.63 -10.60 13.64
N ALA A 147 14.86 -10.90 14.02
CA ALA A 147 16.05 -10.09 13.79
C ALA A 147 16.31 -9.83 12.28
N ARG A 148 15.88 -10.73 11.38
CA ARG A 148 15.99 -10.54 9.92
C ARG A 148 15.23 -9.33 9.41
N PHE A 149 14.15 -8.92 10.11
CA PHE A 149 13.32 -7.76 9.77
C PHE A 149 13.67 -6.50 10.55
N ALA A 150 14.68 -6.54 11.43
CA ALA A 150 14.98 -5.43 12.32
C ALA A 150 15.30 -4.12 11.58
N VAL A 151 15.93 -4.19 10.40
CA VAL A 151 16.24 -3.02 9.58
C VAL A 151 14.96 -2.45 8.97
N HIS A 152 14.06 -3.26 8.43
CA HIS A 152 12.76 -2.81 7.92
C HIS A 152 11.96 -2.14 9.04
N ARG A 153 11.81 -2.79 10.18
CA ARG A 153 11.13 -2.22 11.36
C ARG A 153 11.70 -0.85 11.74
N ALA A 154 13.03 -0.70 11.76
CA ALA A 154 13.68 0.57 12.09
C ALA A 154 13.42 1.67 11.03
N LEU A 155 13.31 1.31 9.76
CA LEU A 155 12.96 2.23 8.68
C LEU A 155 11.50 2.67 8.78
N SER A 156 10.56 1.73 8.90
CA SER A 156 9.13 2.01 8.98
C SER A 156 8.76 2.80 10.24
N ALA A 157 9.30 2.44 11.39
CA ALA A 157 9.11 3.19 12.63
C ALA A 157 9.55 4.66 12.52
N ALA A 158 10.59 4.95 11.73
CA ALA A 158 11.13 6.30 11.58
C ALA A 158 10.43 7.14 10.49
N SER A 159 9.66 6.52 9.56
CA SER A 159 9.16 7.24 8.38
C SER A 159 7.70 6.95 8.01
N GLU A 160 7.12 5.84 8.45
CA GLU A 160 5.78 5.39 8.06
C GLU A 160 4.81 5.36 9.25
N CYS A 161 5.26 4.83 10.41
CA CYS A 161 4.47 4.75 11.64
C CYS A 161 4.45 6.10 12.38
N VAL A 162 3.88 7.11 11.74
CA VAL A 162 3.87 8.50 12.22
C VAL A 162 2.43 8.88 12.60
N PRO A 163 2.19 9.56 13.75
CA PRO A 163 0.86 9.98 14.18
C PRO A 163 0.16 10.87 13.16
N ALA A 164 -1.18 10.82 13.10
CA ALA A 164 -2.00 11.59 12.17
C ALA A 164 -1.70 13.09 12.20
N ALA A 165 -1.55 13.67 13.40
CA ALA A 165 -1.22 15.09 13.58
C ALA A 165 0.11 15.49 12.89
N THR A 166 1.11 14.60 12.88
CA THR A 166 2.38 14.84 12.19
C THR A 166 2.23 14.65 10.68
N ARG A 167 1.48 13.63 10.23
CA ARG A 167 1.21 13.39 8.81
C ARG A 167 0.44 14.54 8.16
N ALA A 168 -0.49 15.14 8.89
CA ALA A 168 -1.32 16.26 8.42
C ALA A 168 -0.52 17.54 8.09
N LEU A 169 0.73 17.67 8.55
CA LEU A 169 1.59 18.81 8.21
C LEU A 169 2.10 18.78 6.74
N THR A 170 2.16 17.61 6.13
CA THR A 170 2.54 17.40 4.72
C THR A 170 1.77 16.19 4.19
N PRO A 171 0.44 16.33 3.99
CA PRO A 171 -0.47 15.20 3.83
C PRO A 171 -0.14 14.33 2.62
N GLU A 172 0.26 14.90 1.50
CA GLU A 172 0.60 14.18 0.26
C GLU A 172 1.79 13.23 0.42
N LYS A 173 2.65 13.49 1.40
CA LYS A 173 3.88 12.71 1.63
C LYS A 173 3.63 11.37 2.32
N TYR A 174 2.52 11.26 3.03
CA TYR A 174 2.22 10.11 3.90
C TYR A 174 0.99 9.32 3.42
N VAL A 175 0.73 9.32 2.13
CA VAL A 175 -0.36 8.50 1.55
C VAL A 175 0.21 7.20 1.02
N TYR A 176 -0.34 6.09 1.50
CA TYR A 176 0.01 4.75 1.04
C TYR A 176 -1.29 3.96 0.81
N THR A 177 -1.36 3.23 -0.28
CA THR A 177 -2.56 2.46 -0.67
C THR A 177 -2.89 1.29 0.25
N SER A 178 -2.06 1.04 1.24
CA SER A 178 -2.25 -0.05 2.20
C SER A 178 -3.27 0.23 3.31
N ASN A 179 -3.73 1.48 3.49
CA ASN A 179 -4.82 1.86 4.41
C ASN A 179 -5.40 3.23 4.02
N LEU A 180 -5.90 3.33 2.79
CA LEU A 180 -6.31 4.58 2.15
C LEU A 180 -7.79 4.54 1.74
N LEU A 181 -8.59 5.41 2.34
CA LEU A 181 -9.97 5.67 1.89
C LEU A 181 -9.96 6.77 0.82
N VAL A 182 -10.73 6.56 -0.25
CA VAL A 182 -10.91 7.54 -1.34
C VAL A 182 -12.36 7.55 -1.76
N ARG A 183 -12.97 8.71 -1.85
CA ARG A 183 -14.33 8.86 -2.38
C ARG A 183 -14.36 8.53 -3.88
N ARG A 184 -15.42 7.89 -4.33
CA ARG A 184 -15.55 7.38 -5.72
C ARG A 184 -15.37 8.45 -6.78
N ASP A 185 -15.96 9.63 -6.62
CA ASP A 185 -15.86 10.73 -7.57
C ASP A 185 -14.44 11.29 -7.66
N VAL A 186 -13.72 11.33 -6.54
CA VAL A 186 -12.30 11.73 -6.48
C VAL A 186 -11.44 10.73 -7.25
N PHE A 187 -11.66 9.42 -7.02
CA PHE A 187 -10.94 8.37 -7.74
C PHE A 187 -11.29 8.35 -9.24
N ALA A 188 -12.53 8.62 -9.60
CA ALA A 188 -12.95 8.75 -11.00
C ALA A 188 -12.28 9.94 -11.71
N ALA A 189 -12.03 11.03 -10.97
CA ALA A 189 -11.31 12.20 -11.50
C ALA A 189 -9.80 11.97 -11.59
N GLU A 190 -9.22 11.22 -10.64
CA GLU A 190 -7.78 10.97 -10.50
C GLU A 190 -7.53 9.49 -10.16
N SER A 191 -7.44 8.61 -11.15
CA SER A 191 -7.05 7.21 -10.95
C SER A 191 -5.52 7.05 -10.84
N PHE A 192 -5.03 5.87 -10.46
CA PHE A 192 -3.59 5.58 -10.49
C PHE A 192 -3.08 5.59 -11.95
N ASP A 193 -1.90 6.17 -12.16
CA ASP A 193 -1.25 6.17 -13.48
C ASP A 193 -0.71 4.77 -13.82
N PRO A 194 -1.26 4.08 -14.85
CA PRO A 194 -0.81 2.75 -15.25
C PRO A 194 0.60 2.71 -15.85
N GLY A 195 1.23 3.86 -16.05
CA GLY A 195 2.63 3.98 -16.45
C GLY A 195 3.62 3.70 -15.32
N PHE A 196 3.17 3.62 -14.07
CA PHE A 196 3.97 3.12 -12.96
C PHE A 196 3.94 1.60 -12.98
N THR A 197 5.10 0.98 -13.18
CA THR A 197 5.27 -0.48 -13.26
C THR A 197 6.25 -0.96 -12.20
N GLY A 198 6.13 -2.24 -11.78
CA GLY A 198 6.96 -2.79 -10.71
C GLY A 198 6.57 -2.24 -9.34
N TRP A 199 7.55 -1.80 -8.54
CA TRP A 199 7.35 -1.43 -7.14
C TRP A 199 7.52 0.06 -6.88
N GLY A 200 6.51 0.63 -6.20
CA GLY A 200 6.56 1.91 -5.49
C GLY A 200 6.36 3.16 -6.35
N TRP A 201 6.07 4.25 -5.67
CA TRP A 201 5.84 5.61 -6.15
C TRP A 201 4.47 5.87 -6.82
N GLU A 202 3.69 4.84 -7.16
CA GLU A 202 2.37 5.01 -7.76
C GLU A 202 1.37 5.71 -6.84
N ASP A 203 1.44 5.42 -5.54
CA ASP A 203 0.62 5.98 -4.47
C ASP A 203 1.04 7.41 -4.12
N VAL A 204 2.33 7.64 -3.98
CA VAL A 204 2.90 8.97 -3.71
C VAL A 204 2.62 9.94 -4.87
N GLU A 205 2.77 9.48 -6.12
CA GLU A 205 2.44 10.27 -7.31
C GLU A 205 0.96 10.62 -7.35
N TRP A 206 0.10 9.63 -7.10
CA TRP A 206 -1.33 9.84 -7.00
C TRP A 206 -1.68 10.88 -5.93
N ALA A 207 -1.10 10.78 -4.75
CA ALA A 207 -1.31 11.74 -3.68
C ALA A 207 -0.86 13.16 -4.06
N MET A 208 0.24 13.32 -4.79
CA MET A 208 0.70 14.62 -5.31
C MET A 208 -0.30 15.26 -6.29
N ARG A 209 -1.03 14.45 -7.09
CA ARG A 209 -2.08 14.96 -7.98
C ARG A 209 -3.34 15.32 -7.22
N VAL A 210 -3.80 14.42 -6.36
CA VAL A 210 -5.05 14.58 -5.60
C VAL A 210 -4.97 15.77 -4.65
N SER A 211 -3.87 15.94 -3.90
CA SER A 211 -3.72 17.02 -2.93
C SER A 211 -3.68 18.43 -3.53
N ARG A 212 -3.56 18.56 -4.86
CA ARG A 212 -3.70 19.85 -5.54
C ARG A 212 -5.14 20.31 -5.72
N ARG A 213 -6.09 19.38 -5.61
CA ARG A 213 -7.51 19.60 -5.92
C ARG A 213 -8.44 19.24 -4.79
N PHE A 214 -8.01 18.40 -3.88
CA PHE A 214 -8.82 17.84 -2.81
C PHE A 214 -8.02 17.79 -1.51
N ASP A 215 -8.72 17.93 -0.40
CA ASP A 215 -8.12 17.75 0.92
C ASP A 215 -7.85 16.26 1.18
N VAL A 216 -6.66 15.98 1.71
CA VAL A 216 -6.27 14.65 2.20
C VAL A 216 -6.23 14.67 3.72
N VAL A 217 -7.12 13.93 4.33
CA VAL A 217 -7.26 13.85 5.79
C VAL A 217 -6.38 12.72 6.34
N HIS A 218 -5.82 12.91 7.52
CA HIS A 218 -5.12 11.86 8.25
C HIS A 218 -5.83 11.57 9.56
N ILE A 219 -6.08 10.28 9.83
CA ILE A 219 -6.70 9.82 11.08
C ILE A 219 -5.83 8.74 11.73
N ASP A 220 -5.98 8.53 13.01
CA ASP A 220 -5.35 7.43 13.73
C ASP A 220 -6.30 6.22 13.78
N ASN A 221 -6.37 5.50 12.66
CA ASN A 221 -7.00 4.19 12.49
C ASN A 221 -6.01 3.23 11.83
N PRO A 222 -4.89 2.92 12.53
CA PRO A 222 -3.78 2.22 11.92
C PRO A 222 -4.08 0.74 11.68
N ALA A 223 -3.32 0.19 10.74
CA ALA A 223 -3.17 -1.24 10.54
C ALA A 223 -1.67 -1.59 10.57
N THR A 224 -1.34 -2.70 11.20
CA THR A 224 0.01 -3.25 11.25
C THR A 224 0.39 -3.84 9.90
N HIS A 225 1.55 -3.46 9.38
CA HIS A 225 2.16 -4.08 8.21
C HIS A 225 2.88 -5.38 8.62
N MET A 226 2.29 -6.52 8.24
CA MET A 226 2.80 -7.85 8.56
C MET A 226 3.87 -8.31 7.58
N GLY A 227 3.84 -7.81 6.32
CA GLY A 227 4.71 -8.17 5.21
C GLY A 227 6.10 -7.50 5.29
N LEU A 228 6.83 -7.75 6.39
CA LEU A 228 8.17 -7.19 6.54
C LEU A 228 9.19 -7.89 5.64
N ASP A 229 10.05 -7.10 5.05
CA ASP A 229 11.10 -7.53 4.12
C ASP A 229 12.46 -7.69 4.82
N THR A 230 13.29 -8.57 4.26
CA THR A 230 14.74 -8.59 4.56
C THR A 230 15.44 -7.38 3.91
N VAL A 231 16.68 -7.14 4.29
CA VAL A 231 17.49 -6.06 3.66
C VAL A 231 17.68 -6.30 2.17
N GLU A 232 17.84 -7.56 1.78
CA GLU A 232 18.00 -8.00 0.40
C GLU A 232 16.73 -7.73 -0.43
N ASP A 233 15.55 -8.01 0.13
CA ASP A 233 14.26 -7.76 -0.52
C ASP A 233 14.01 -6.26 -0.66
N LEU A 234 14.28 -5.47 0.38
CA LEU A 234 14.20 -4.01 0.32
C LEU A 234 15.14 -3.42 -0.74
N ALA A 235 16.39 -3.91 -0.80
CA ALA A 235 17.33 -3.45 -1.82
C ALA A 235 16.82 -3.75 -3.24
N ARG A 236 16.23 -4.95 -3.46
CA ARG A 236 15.62 -5.33 -4.74
C ARG A 236 14.41 -4.44 -5.08
N LYS A 237 13.55 -4.14 -4.09
CA LYS A 237 12.44 -3.21 -4.25
C LYS A 237 12.93 -1.80 -4.63
N PHE A 238 14.00 -1.30 -4.03
CA PHE A 238 14.58 0.00 -4.39
C PHE A 238 15.16 0.00 -5.81
N ASP A 239 15.82 -1.08 -6.24
CA ASP A 239 16.30 -1.23 -7.62
C ASP A 239 15.12 -1.16 -8.61
N GLN A 240 14.02 -1.87 -8.33
CA GLN A 240 12.80 -1.84 -9.16
C GLN A 240 12.12 -0.46 -9.18
N GLY A 241 12.11 0.25 -8.05
CA GLY A 241 11.46 1.56 -7.91
C GLY A 241 12.24 2.72 -8.54
N ALA A 242 13.46 2.51 -9.05
CA ALA A 242 14.31 3.59 -9.57
C ALA A 242 13.71 4.30 -10.79
N ALA A 243 13.15 3.55 -11.74
CA ALA A 243 12.49 4.11 -12.93
C ALA A 243 11.22 4.90 -12.53
N ASN A 244 10.46 4.39 -11.58
CA ASN A 244 9.28 5.08 -11.05
C ASN A 244 9.67 6.38 -10.34
N PHE A 245 10.78 6.40 -9.58
CA PHE A 245 11.31 7.62 -8.98
C PHE A 245 11.68 8.67 -10.03
N ALA A 246 12.40 8.28 -11.10
CA ALA A 246 12.72 9.17 -12.19
C ALA A 246 11.47 9.74 -12.87
N ARG A 247 10.42 8.90 -13.05
CA ARG A 247 9.13 9.34 -13.58
C ARG A 247 8.46 10.39 -12.68
N VAL A 248 8.43 10.18 -11.37
CA VAL A 248 7.87 11.16 -10.41
C VAL A 248 8.65 12.47 -10.44
N VAL A 249 9.98 12.42 -10.52
CA VAL A 249 10.82 13.61 -10.65
C VAL A 249 10.49 14.40 -11.92
N ALA A 250 10.25 13.71 -13.04
CA ALA A 250 9.88 14.34 -14.32
C ALA A 250 8.48 14.97 -14.27
N LEU A 251 7.52 14.30 -13.64
CA LEU A 251 6.12 14.75 -13.56
C LEU A 251 5.91 15.87 -12.52
N HIS A 252 6.63 15.84 -11.41
CA HIS A 252 6.41 16.72 -10.26
C HIS A 252 7.71 17.35 -9.71
N PRO A 253 8.54 18.01 -10.56
CA PRO A 253 9.86 18.48 -10.13
C PRO A 253 9.80 19.48 -8.97
N ALA A 254 8.78 20.36 -8.92
CA ALA A 254 8.65 21.37 -7.87
C ALA A 254 8.38 20.77 -6.48
N ILE A 255 7.65 19.64 -6.41
CA ILE A 255 7.34 18.96 -5.15
C ILE A 255 8.53 18.08 -4.74
N VAL A 256 9.01 17.26 -5.66
CA VAL A 256 10.02 16.23 -5.38
C VAL A 256 11.35 16.83 -4.95
N GLN A 257 11.75 17.99 -5.47
CA GLN A 257 12.99 18.68 -5.05
C GLN A 257 13.00 19.06 -3.56
N THR A 258 11.86 19.12 -2.91
CA THR A 258 11.76 19.36 -1.46
C THR A 258 12.05 18.10 -0.64
N TYR A 259 11.95 16.91 -1.24
CA TYR A 259 12.08 15.64 -0.53
C TYR A 259 13.52 15.30 -0.19
N PRO A 260 13.80 14.82 1.05
CA PRO A 260 15.15 14.40 1.44
C PRO A 260 15.76 13.32 0.52
N SER A 261 14.91 12.40 0.02
CA SER A 261 15.34 11.33 -0.91
C SER A 261 15.91 11.90 -2.22
N TYR A 262 15.25 12.91 -2.79
CA TYR A 262 15.72 13.58 -4.01
C TYR A 262 17.02 14.36 -3.76
N ARG A 263 17.08 15.12 -2.65
CA ARG A 263 18.29 15.87 -2.30
C ARG A 263 19.50 14.96 -2.11
N ALA A 264 19.30 13.82 -1.44
CA ALA A 264 20.35 12.82 -1.26
C ALA A 264 20.78 12.19 -2.59
N ALA A 265 19.84 11.80 -3.46
CA ALA A 265 20.12 11.27 -4.78
C ALA A 265 20.90 12.29 -5.63
N ARG A 266 20.45 13.54 -5.66
CA ARG A 266 21.10 14.60 -6.41
C ARG A 266 22.53 14.90 -5.91
N ALA A 267 22.75 14.85 -4.60
CA ALA A 267 24.09 15.03 -4.02
C ALA A 267 25.06 13.90 -4.42
N LEU A 268 24.54 12.69 -4.60
CA LEU A 268 25.33 11.52 -4.99
C LEU A 268 25.55 11.40 -6.50
N LYS A 269 24.69 12.02 -7.34
CA LYS A 269 24.67 11.85 -8.80
C LYS A 269 26.05 12.06 -9.48
N HIS A 270 26.82 12.99 -8.98
CA HIS A 270 28.12 13.34 -9.58
C HIS A 270 29.32 12.68 -8.88
N LEU A 271 29.06 11.70 -7.99
CA LEU A 271 30.13 11.01 -7.29
C LEU A 271 30.86 10.05 -8.24
N PRO A 272 32.20 10.21 -8.49
CA PRO A 272 32.91 9.45 -9.52
C PRO A 272 32.93 7.92 -9.26
N LEU A 273 32.71 7.48 -8.03
CA LEU A 273 32.70 6.06 -7.63
C LEU A 273 31.31 5.59 -7.16
N LEU A 274 30.24 6.17 -7.68
CA LEU A 274 28.87 5.85 -7.27
C LEU A 274 28.54 4.34 -7.28
N PRO A 275 28.95 3.53 -8.29
CA PRO A 275 28.73 2.08 -8.26
C PRO A 275 29.46 1.37 -7.10
N ALA A 276 30.67 1.84 -6.74
CA ALA A 276 31.39 1.29 -5.59
C ALA A 276 30.74 1.68 -4.27
N VAL A 277 30.29 2.93 -4.13
CA VAL A 277 29.53 3.41 -2.97
C VAL A 277 28.24 2.60 -2.82
N ARG A 278 27.47 2.39 -3.90
CA ARG A 278 26.25 1.58 -3.91
C ARG A 278 26.52 0.16 -3.41
N ARG A 279 27.57 -0.50 -3.89
CA ARG A 279 27.96 -1.84 -3.44
C ARG A 279 28.36 -1.86 -1.98
N ALA A 280 29.17 -0.91 -1.52
CA ALA A 280 29.61 -0.81 -0.13
C ALA A 280 28.42 -0.56 0.83
N MET A 281 27.49 0.31 0.45
CA MET A 281 26.29 0.60 1.27
C MET A 281 25.35 -0.62 1.35
N LYS A 282 25.17 -1.36 0.25
CA LYS A 282 24.42 -2.62 0.26
C LYS A 282 25.05 -3.63 1.21
N GLN A 283 26.37 -3.82 1.12
CA GLN A 283 27.10 -4.74 1.99
C GLN A 283 27.02 -4.33 3.47
N ALA A 284 27.16 -3.04 3.77
CA ALA A 284 27.01 -2.52 5.12
C ALA A 284 25.59 -2.70 5.68
N ALA A 285 24.57 -2.61 4.83
CA ALA A 285 23.18 -2.83 5.23
C ALA A 285 22.89 -4.31 5.53
N VAL A 286 23.49 -5.23 4.79
CA VAL A 286 23.27 -6.68 4.94
C VAL A 286 24.02 -7.25 6.14
N THR A 287 25.25 -6.77 6.43
CA THR A 287 26.08 -7.37 7.48
C THR A 287 25.49 -7.24 8.86
N SER A 288 25.39 -8.35 9.60
CA SER A 288 24.86 -8.39 10.98
C SER A 288 25.82 -7.81 12.05
N VAL A 289 27.09 -7.53 11.67
CA VAL A 289 28.10 -6.97 12.60
C VAL A 289 27.75 -5.53 12.99
N LEU A 290 27.11 -4.78 12.10
CA LEU A 290 26.75 -3.40 12.35
C LEU A 290 25.42 -3.30 13.15
N PRO A 291 25.29 -2.30 14.04
CA PRO A 291 24.03 -2.01 14.72
C PRO A 291 22.89 -1.73 13.72
N VAL A 292 21.66 -2.10 14.08
CA VAL A 292 20.47 -1.93 13.21
C VAL A 292 20.33 -0.51 12.66
N LYS A 293 20.56 0.52 13.49
CA LYS A 293 20.49 1.93 13.04
C LYS A 293 21.50 2.26 11.94
N ALA A 294 22.74 1.73 12.06
CA ALA A 294 23.78 1.92 11.06
C ALA A 294 23.42 1.18 9.74
N ARG A 295 22.88 -0.03 9.84
CA ARG A 295 22.40 -0.81 8.70
C ARG A 295 21.23 -0.11 7.99
N ALA A 296 20.28 0.42 8.74
CA ALA A 296 19.15 1.20 8.21
C ALA A 296 19.63 2.48 7.51
N PHE A 297 20.62 3.16 8.06
CA PHE A 297 21.24 4.33 7.42
C PHE A 297 21.95 3.94 6.13
N ALA A 298 22.76 2.87 6.13
CA ALA A 298 23.43 2.36 4.94
C ALA A 298 22.41 1.99 3.84
N LEU A 299 21.28 1.39 4.19
CA LEU A 299 20.20 1.04 3.24
C LEU A 299 19.53 2.29 2.66
N ARG A 300 19.35 3.35 3.44
CA ARG A 300 18.88 4.66 2.93
C ARG A 300 19.87 5.28 1.94
N LEU A 301 21.17 5.22 2.23
CA LEU A 301 22.20 5.69 1.29
C LEU A 301 22.27 4.84 0.03
N TYR A 302 22.10 3.51 0.16
CA TYR A 302 21.96 2.61 -0.98
C TYR A 302 20.82 3.04 -1.90
N ARG A 303 19.61 3.27 -1.34
CA ARG A 303 18.45 3.76 -2.08
C ARG A 303 18.75 5.09 -2.78
N ALA A 304 19.39 6.04 -2.07
CA ALA A 304 19.75 7.32 -2.65
C ALA A 304 20.75 7.17 -3.82
N ALA A 305 21.71 6.24 -3.71
CA ALA A 305 22.66 5.94 -4.79
C ALA A 305 22.00 5.26 -6.00
N VAL A 306 21.02 4.37 -5.77
CA VAL A 306 20.19 3.76 -6.83
C VAL A 306 19.38 4.85 -7.56
N TYR A 307 18.77 5.75 -6.82
CA TYR A 307 17.97 6.84 -7.39
C TYR A 307 18.82 7.90 -8.11
N ALA A 308 20.08 8.11 -7.68
CA ALA A 308 21.03 9.01 -8.33
C ALA A 308 21.35 8.57 -9.76
N ASP A 309 21.42 7.26 -10.01
CA ASP A 309 21.64 6.70 -11.35
C ASP A 309 20.42 6.91 -12.28
N ALA A 310 19.22 7.09 -11.73
CA ALA A 310 17.98 7.15 -12.47
C ALA A 310 17.53 8.57 -12.87
N ILE A 311 18.06 9.63 -12.20
CA ILE A 311 17.65 11.04 -12.39
C ILE A 311 18.66 11.90 -13.13
#